data_e11ad24b3e5dd9f2a1ad6df9d3192f56
#
_entry.id   e11ad24b3e5dd9f2a1ad6df9d3192f56
#
_cell.length_a   1.000
_cell.length_b   1.000
_cell.length_c   1.000
_cell.angle_alpha   90.00
_cell.angle_beta   90.00
_cell.angle_gamma   90.00
#
_symmetry.space_group_name_H-M   'P 1'
#
loop_
_entity.id
_entity.type
_entity.pdbx_description
1 polymer ?
#
loop_
_entity_poly.entity_id
_entity_poly.type
_entity_poly.pdbx_seq_one_letter_code
_entity_poly.pdbx_strand_id
1 'polypeptide(L)'
;MCSLLDITPWDAGITETSKGLVCGPLRIIMDSNDVIDCNAIFEGTGLPHNFTAMSKFETTAKFVLVVEKDTVFERLLRDDIFSRISTPFILVTGKGVPDTCTRIFLKKIWDDLALPIKVLVDADPYGIDIMLMYKHGSRKMCQQADYLAVPSIKWIGLYPSDLQIKQITTLKLTSSDQKRLNDILSRHYLTPSVAEELRILRENGVKAEIEGLYTVSDNYIIDEYLIHKITHDSGI
;
A
#
# COMPACT_ATOMS: atom_id res chain seq x y z
N MET A 1 23.73 -5.37 15.83
CA MET A 1 24.22 -4.33 16.76
C MET A 1 23.04 -3.54 17.34
N CYS A 2 22.15 -2.95 16.55
CA CYS A 2 21.01 -2.16 17.07
C CYS A 2 20.10 -2.95 18.03
N SER A 3 19.81 -4.22 17.74
CA SER A 3 18.99 -5.09 18.60
C SER A 3 19.61 -5.41 19.97
N LEU A 4 20.94 -5.28 20.10
CA LEU A 4 21.64 -5.46 21.38
C LEU A 4 21.59 -4.21 22.25
N LEU A 5 21.32 -3.05 21.64
CA LEU A 5 21.24 -1.75 22.29
C LEU A 5 19.79 -1.29 22.49
N ASP A 6 18.82 -2.10 22.04
CA ASP A 6 17.40 -1.78 22.05
C ASP A 6 17.06 -0.43 21.34
N ILE A 7 17.80 -0.16 20.26
CA ILE A 7 17.61 1.02 19.40
C ILE A 7 17.25 0.59 17.99
N THR A 8 16.54 1.46 17.27
CA THR A 8 16.26 1.24 15.85
C THR A 8 17.46 1.62 14.97
N PRO A 9 17.58 1.11 13.72
CA PRO A 9 18.64 1.54 12.80
C PRO A 9 18.65 3.05 12.57
N TRP A 10 17.49 3.68 12.51
CA TRP A 10 17.38 5.13 12.29
C TRP A 10 17.74 5.96 13.52
N ASP A 11 17.58 5.45 14.75
CA ASP A 11 18.12 6.07 15.95
C ASP A 11 19.66 6.11 15.91
N ALA A 12 20.26 5.14 15.21
CA ALA A 12 21.70 5.10 14.94
C ALA A 12 22.10 5.89 13.67
N GLY A 13 21.19 6.67 13.07
CA GLY A 13 21.44 7.45 11.86
C GLY A 13 21.53 6.62 10.57
N ILE A 14 21.14 5.34 10.61
CA ILE A 14 21.12 4.46 9.42
C ILE A 14 19.75 4.57 8.77
N THR A 15 19.68 5.23 7.61
CA THR A 15 18.45 5.40 6.83
C THR A 15 18.62 4.83 5.42
N GLU A 16 17.53 4.32 4.86
CA GLU A 16 17.46 3.93 3.44
C GLU A 16 17.09 5.14 2.58
N THR A 17 17.46 5.12 1.31
CA THR A 17 16.95 6.10 0.35
C THR A 17 15.46 5.88 0.15
N SER A 18 14.64 6.89 0.47
CA SER A 18 13.20 6.83 0.22
C SER A 18 12.92 6.82 -1.28
N LYS A 19 12.05 5.91 -1.72
CA LYS A 19 11.57 5.83 -3.10
C LYS A 19 10.05 6.07 -3.20
N GLY A 20 9.35 6.05 -2.06
CA GLY A 20 7.91 6.23 -2.01
C GLY A 20 7.49 7.64 -2.44
N LEU A 21 6.29 7.72 -3.02
CA LEU A 21 5.63 8.98 -3.38
C LEU A 21 4.32 9.13 -2.62
N VAL A 22 3.96 10.39 -2.38
CA VAL A 22 2.68 10.79 -1.79
C VAL A 22 2.07 11.95 -2.57
N CYS A 23 0.75 11.95 -2.73
CA CYS A 23 -0.02 13.03 -3.34
C CYS A 23 -1.36 13.20 -2.62
N GLY A 24 -1.90 14.42 -2.63
CA GLY A 24 -3.21 14.72 -2.05
C GLY A 24 -3.17 15.76 -0.93
N PRO A 25 -4.28 16.00 -0.24
CA PRO A 25 -4.44 17.08 0.72
C PRO A 25 -3.70 16.79 2.04
N LEU A 26 -2.37 16.81 1.99
CA LEU A 26 -1.47 16.58 3.12
C LEU A 26 -0.36 17.62 3.14
N ARG A 27 -0.12 18.21 4.29
CA ARG A 27 1.05 19.03 4.58
C ARG A 27 1.85 18.35 5.70
N ILE A 28 3.14 18.15 5.44
CA ILE A 28 4.08 17.58 6.40
C ILE A 28 4.91 18.73 6.98
N ILE A 29 4.82 18.94 8.27
CA ILE A 29 5.57 19.96 8.99
C ILE A 29 6.78 19.30 9.62
N MET A 30 7.96 19.81 9.30
CA MET A 30 9.23 19.33 9.83
C MET A 30 9.59 20.06 11.13
N ASP A 31 10.48 19.49 11.94
CA ASP A 31 11.01 20.15 13.16
C ASP A 31 11.68 21.49 12.88
N SER A 32 12.21 21.68 11.66
CA SER A 32 12.75 22.97 11.17
C SER A 32 11.68 24.03 10.89
N ASN A 33 10.38 23.69 11.02
CA ASN A 33 9.22 24.43 10.54
C ASN A 33 9.10 24.52 9.00
N ASP A 34 9.93 23.79 8.26
CA ASP A 34 9.70 23.64 6.81
C ASP A 34 8.42 22.85 6.57
N VAL A 35 7.69 23.25 5.52
CA VAL A 35 6.43 22.62 5.14
C VAL A 35 6.56 21.98 3.78
N ILE A 36 6.26 20.70 3.71
CA ILE A 36 6.15 19.94 2.46
C ILE A 36 4.66 19.81 2.13
N ASP A 37 4.22 20.48 1.07
CA ASP A 37 2.84 20.38 0.58
C ASP A 37 2.74 19.28 -0.48
N CYS A 38 2.10 18.17 -0.12
CA CYS A 38 1.96 17.00 -0.99
C CYS A 38 0.91 17.18 -2.09
N ASN A 39 0.16 18.29 -2.08
CA ASN A 39 -0.80 18.63 -3.13
C ASN A 39 -0.18 19.54 -4.21
N ALA A 40 1.03 20.06 -3.98
CA ALA A 40 1.66 21.05 -4.87
C ALA A 40 2.25 20.42 -6.15
N ILE A 41 2.57 19.13 -6.14
CA ILE A 41 3.24 18.44 -7.26
C ILE A 41 2.30 17.38 -7.84
N PHE A 42 1.89 17.58 -9.08
CA PHE A 42 0.97 16.67 -9.78
C PHE A 42 1.51 15.24 -9.95
N GLU A 43 2.80 15.07 -10.12
CA GLU A 43 3.47 13.76 -10.25
C GLU A 43 3.68 13.05 -8.89
N GLY A 44 3.31 13.70 -7.80
CA GLY A 44 3.55 13.23 -6.43
C GLY A 44 4.84 13.76 -5.83
N THR A 45 4.84 13.87 -4.52
CA THR A 45 5.97 14.36 -3.71
C THR A 45 6.74 13.17 -3.15
N GLY A 46 8.07 13.19 -3.24
CA GLY A 46 8.94 12.19 -2.61
C GLY A 46 8.81 12.25 -1.09
N LEU A 47 8.76 11.10 -0.44
CA LEU A 47 8.73 11.02 1.01
C LEU A 47 10.05 11.52 1.61
N PRO A 48 10.00 12.29 2.71
CA PRO A 48 11.22 12.79 3.37
C PRO A 48 12.14 11.65 3.83
N HIS A 49 13.45 11.77 3.57
CA HIS A 49 14.43 10.82 4.09
C HIS A 49 14.56 10.91 5.60
N ASN A 50 14.44 12.12 6.14
CA ASN A 50 14.50 12.38 7.58
C ASN A 50 13.10 12.32 8.19
N PHE A 51 12.54 11.11 8.25
CA PHE A 51 11.20 10.87 8.80
C PHE A 51 11.12 11.10 10.32
N THR A 52 12.25 11.08 11.03
CA THR A 52 12.29 11.39 12.47
C THR A 52 12.05 12.88 12.75
N ALA A 53 12.34 13.74 11.76
CA ALA A 53 12.09 15.19 11.85
C ALA A 53 10.68 15.59 11.37
N MET A 54 9.81 14.66 11.01
CA MET A 54 8.40 14.97 10.74
C MET A 54 7.66 15.20 12.06
N SER A 55 7.38 16.45 12.39
CA SER A 55 6.77 16.82 13.67
C SER A 55 5.25 16.76 13.66
N LYS A 56 4.60 17.13 12.55
CA LYS A 56 3.14 17.22 12.48
C LYS A 56 2.63 16.99 11.05
N PHE A 57 1.43 16.42 10.98
CA PHE A 57 0.63 16.33 9.74
C PHE A 57 -0.59 17.23 9.81
N GLU A 58 -0.90 17.92 8.71
CA GLU A 58 -2.15 18.65 8.52
C GLU A 58 -2.84 18.12 7.27
N THR A 59 -4.11 17.71 7.41
CA THR A 59 -4.85 17.10 6.29
C THR A 59 -6.36 17.26 6.47
N THR A 60 -7.08 17.29 5.35
CA THR A 60 -8.53 17.12 5.28
C THR A 60 -8.93 15.72 4.85
N ALA A 61 -7.97 14.86 4.54
CA ALA A 61 -8.21 13.49 4.09
C ALA A 61 -8.99 12.67 5.14
N LYS A 62 -9.76 11.72 4.65
CA LYS A 62 -10.55 10.78 5.47
C LYS A 62 -9.98 9.36 5.45
N PHE A 63 -9.07 9.06 4.53
CA PHE A 63 -8.37 7.81 4.44
C PHE A 63 -7.08 7.96 3.63
N VAL A 64 -6.24 6.93 3.67
CA VAL A 64 -5.06 6.79 2.80
C VAL A 64 -5.30 5.64 1.84
N LEU A 65 -5.03 5.85 0.55
CA LEU A 65 -4.99 4.80 -0.47
C LEU A 65 -3.54 4.53 -0.83
N VAL A 66 -3.08 3.32 -0.56
CA VAL A 66 -1.76 2.83 -0.96
C VAL A 66 -1.92 1.98 -2.21
N VAL A 67 -1.17 2.28 -3.26
CA VAL A 67 -1.10 1.47 -4.48
C VAL A 67 0.29 0.88 -4.64
N GLU A 68 0.36 -0.38 -5.07
CA GLU A 68 1.63 -1.10 -5.14
C GLU A 68 2.61 -0.48 -6.12
N LYS A 69 2.16 -0.23 -7.35
CA LYS A 69 3.02 0.16 -8.48
C LYS A 69 3.05 1.67 -8.73
N ASP A 70 4.22 2.15 -9.09
CA ASP A 70 4.43 3.53 -9.55
C ASP A 70 3.61 3.84 -10.81
N THR A 71 3.58 2.91 -11.76
CA THR A 71 2.78 3.04 -13.01
C THR A 71 1.29 3.23 -12.74
N VAL A 72 0.75 2.51 -11.74
CA VAL A 72 -0.65 2.65 -11.32
C VAL A 72 -0.87 3.99 -10.61
N PHE A 73 0.04 4.40 -9.73
CA PHE A 73 0.01 5.69 -9.05
C PHE A 73 -0.03 6.85 -10.06
N GLU A 74 0.91 6.87 -11.02
CA GLU A 74 0.97 7.89 -12.07
C GLU A 74 -0.29 7.88 -12.95
N ARG A 75 -0.80 6.70 -13.31
CA ARG A 75 -2.01 6.59 -14.14
C ARG A 75 -3.23 7.13 -13.41
N LEU A 76 -3.42 6.81 -12.13
CA LEU A 76 -4.53 7.34 -11.33
C LEU A 76 -4.48 8.87 -11.22
N LEU A 77 -3.30 9.45 -11.07
CA LEU A 77 -3.13 10.91 -11.08
C LEU A 77 -3.50 11.53 -12.44
N ARG A 78 -3.02 10.91 -13.52
CA ARG A 78 -3.33 11.36 -14.90
C ARG A 78 -4.83 11.28 -15.21
N ASP A 79 -5.51 10.27 -14.68
CA ASP A 79 -6.94 10.05 -14.83
C ASP A 79 -7.78 10.90 -13.85
N ASP A 80 -7.14 11.83 -13.13
CA ASP A 80 -7.74 12.82 -12.21
C ASP A 80 -8.57 12.15 -11.08
N ILE A 81 -7.98 11.17 -10.42
CA ILE A 81 -8.64 10.39 -9.36
C ILE A 81 -9.21 11.27 -8.23
N PHE A 82 -8.56 12.40 -7.92
CA PHE A 82 -8.99 13.28 -6.82
C PHE A 82 -10.31 14.01 -7.11
N SER A 83 -10.64 14.32 -8.36
CA SER A 83 -11.94 14.88 -8.72
C SER A 83 -13.03 13.82 -8.86
N ARG A 84 -12.66 12.57 -9.11
CA ARG A 84 -13.61 11.45 -9.32
C ARG A 84 -14.06 10.80 -8.03
N ILE A 85 -13.23 10.77 -7.00
CA ILE A 85 -13.57 10.28 -5.66
C ILE A 85 -13.91 11.47 -4.78
N SER A 86 -15.18 11.61 -4.40
CA SER A 86 -15.68 12.78 -3.65
C SER A 86 -15.13 12.90 -2.23
N THR A 87 -14.74 11.79 -1.62
CA THR A 87 -14.15 11.78 -0.27
C THR A 87 -12.65 12.12 -0.35
N PRO A 88 -12.17 13.17 0.30
CA PRO A 88 -10.76 13.54 0.29
C PRO A 88 -9.88 12.42 0.84
N PHE A 89 -8.75 12.12 0.17
CA PHE A 89 -7.83 11.07 0.57
C PHE A 89 -6.38 11.40 0.21
N ILE A 90 -5.45 10.67 0.79
CA ILE A 90 -4.02 10.72 0.47
C ILE A 90 -3.70 9.50 -0.38
N LEU A 91 -3.05 9.70 -1.53
CA LEU A 91 -2.57 8.62 -2.39
C LEU A 91 -1.07 8.39 -2.15
N VAL A 92 -0.67 7.13 -1.95
CA VAL A 92 0.71 6.76 -1.64
C VAL A 92 1.12 5.57 -2.51
N THR A 93 2.38 5.54 -2.93
CA THR A 93 3.00 4.32 -3.50
C THR A 93 4.36 4.06 -2.86
N GLY A 94 4.64 2.78 -2.60
CA GLY A 94 5.96 2.30 -2.19
C GLY A 94 6.83 1.83 -3.36
N LYS A 95 6.33 1.94 -4.60
CA LYS A 95 7.01 1.48 -5.83
C LYS A 95 7.41 0.00 -5.72
N GLY A 96 6.43 -0.86 -5.53
CA GLY A 96 6.58 -2.29 -5.26
C GLY A 96 6.82 -2.58 -3.77
N VAL A 97 7.82 -3.40 -3.45
CA VAL A 97 8.16 -3.69 -2.04
C VAL A 97 8.54 -2.39 -1.33
N PRO A 98 7.78 -1.97 -0.29
CA PRO A 98 8.00 -0.67 0.34
C PRO A 98 9.33 -0.62 1.08
N ASP A 99 10.00 0.52 0.98
CA ASP A 99 11.16 0.84 1.83
C ASP A 99 10.74 1.16 3.28
N THR A 100 11.71 1.26 4.16
CA THR A 100 11.49 1.57 5.58
C THR A 100 10.84 2.95 5.76
N CYS A 101 11.24 3.95 4.96
CA CYS A 101 10.70 5.31 5.04
C CYS A 101 9.20 5.33 4.73
N THR A 102 8.76 4.64 3.67
CA THR A 102 7.34 4.53 3.30
C THR A 102 6.52 3.87 4.41
N ARG A 103 7.06 2.83 5.03
CA ARG A 103 6.37 2.13 6.12
C ARG A 103 6.25 2.96 7.38
N ILE A 104 7.32 3.65 7.79
CA ILE A 104 7.31 4.57 8.94
C ILE A 104 6.33 5.73 8.68
N PHE A 105 6.35 6.29 7.47
CA PHE A 105 5.41 7.34 7.09
C PHE A 105 3.94 6.91 7.26
N LEU A 106 3.57 5.73 6.76
CA LEU A 106 2.21 5.21 6.91
C LEU A 106 1.88 4.90 8.38
N LYS A 107 2.83 4.34 9.13
CA LYS A 107 2.66 4.08 10.56
C LYS A 107 2.42 5.38 11.33
N LYS A 108 3.21 6.42 11.04
CA LYS A 108 3.09 7.72 11.69
C LYS A 108 1.75 8.42 11.34
N ILE A 109 1.30 8.36 10.09
CA ILE A 109 -0.05 8.84 9.72
C ILE A 109 -1.12 8.10 10.50
N TRP A 110 -0.99 6.78 10.63
CA TRP A 110 -1.96 5.98 11.37
C TRP A 110 -1.98 6.30 12.86
N ASP A 111 -0.81 6.45 13.48
CA ASP A 111 -0.66 6.78 14.90
C ASP A 111 -1.14 8.21 15.22
N ASP A 112 -0.74 9.20 14.42
CA ASP A 112 -0.97 10.62 14.69
C ASP A 112 -2.39 11.07 14.29
N LEU A 113 -2.94 10.50 13.21
CA LEU A 113 -4.21 10.96 12.61
C LEU A 113 -5.34 9.94 12.70
N ALA A 114 -5.05 8.69 13.07
CA ALA A 114 -6.02 7.58 13.12
C ALA A 114 -6.77 7.38 11.78
N LEU A 115 -6.16 7.76 10.63
CA LEU A 115 -6.77 7.60 9.33
C LEU A 115 -6.80 6.13 8.91
N PRO A 116 -7.94 5.63 8.40
CA PRO A 116 -8.00 4.31 7.77
C PRO A 116 -7.03 4.23 6.59
N ILE A 117 -6.25 3.14 6.51
CA ILE A 117 -5.34 2.89 5.39
C ILE A 117 -5.87 1.72 4.59
N LYS A 118 -6.06 1.96 3.29
CA LYS A 118 -6.53 0.98 2.31
C LYS A 118 -5.39 0.68 1.34
N VAL A 119 -5.20 -0.59 0.96
CA VAL A 119 -4.13 -0.98 0.04
C VAL A 119 -4.70 -1.73 -1.16
N LEU A 120 -4.24 -1.33 -2.34
CA LEU A 120 -4.50 -1.96 -3.63
C LEU A 120 -3.18 -2.57 -4.12
N VAL A 121 -3.16 -3.89 -4.29
CA VAL A 121 -2.01 -4.66 -4.77
C VAL A 121 -2.43 -5.60 -5.88
N ASP A 122 -1.46 -6.14 -6.63
CA ASP A 122 -1.72 -7.15 -7.65
C ASP A 122 -2.39 -8.41 -7.08
N ALA A 123 -3.22 -9.07 -7.87
CA ALA A 123 -3.79 -10.37 -7.54
C ALA A 123 -2.75 -11.47 -7.80
N ASP A 124 -1.64 -11.41 -7.08
CA ASP A 124 -0.57 -12.40 -7.15
C ASP A 124 0.09 -12.61 -5.77
N PRO A 125 0.90 -13.67 -5.58
CA PRO A 125 1.51 -13.93 -4.29
C PRO A 125 2.46 -12.82 -3.79
N TYR A 126 3.07 -12.06 -4.69
CA TYR A 126 3.99 -10.98 -4.31
C TYR A 126 3.24 -9.74 -3.84
N GLY A 127 2.16 -9.34 -4.55
CA GLY A 127 1.29 -8.25 -4.14
C GLY A 127 0.64 -8.52 -2.78
N ILE A 128 0.12 -9.75 -2.58
CA ILE A 128 -0.43 -10.15 -1.28
C ILE A 128 0.64 -10.11 -0.18
N ASP A 129 1.87 -10.52 -0.46
CA ASP A 129 2.97 -10.45 0.52
C ASP A 129 3.37 -8.99 0.84
N ILE A 130 3.30 -8.07 -0.13
CA ILE A 130 3.48 -6.63 0.08
C ILE A 130 2.39 -6.09 1.01
N MET A 131 1.13 -6.43 0.79
CA MET A 131 0.02 -6.06 1.68
C MET A 131 0.26 -6.58 3.11
N LEU A 132 0.65 -7.86 3.25
CA LEU A 132 0.97 -8.45 4.55
C LEU A 132 2.19 -7.79 5.22
N MET A 133 3.16 -7.31 4.44
CA MET A 133 4.31 -6.56 4.97
C MET A 133 3.88 -5.21 5.56
N TYR A 134 2.96 -4.50 4.94
CA TYR A 134 2.37 -3.29 5.53
C TYR A 134 1.59 -3.61 6.81
N LYS A 135 0.84 -4.70 6.82
CA LYS A 135 -0.07 -5.09 7.92
C LYS A 135 0.67 -5.64 9.14
N HIS A 136 1.67 -6.50 8.93
CA HIS A 136 2.31 -7.29 9.99
C HIS A 136 3.83 -7.07 10.10
N GLY A 137 4.43 -6.32 9.18
CA GLY A 137 5.87 -6.18 9.12
C GLY A 137 6.55 -7.28 8.28
N SER A 138 7.85 -7.14 8.06
CA SER A 138 8.65 -8.12 7.35
C SER A 138 9.28 -9.13 8.31
N ARG A 139 9.44 -10.38 7.88
CA ARG A 139 10.13 -11.42 8.68
C ARG A 139 11.55 -11.02 9.08
N LYS A 140 12.26 -10.27 8.22
CA LYS A 140 13.64 -9.82 8.48
C LYS A 140 13.71 -8.72 9.53
N MET A 141 12.62 -7.98 9.76
CA MET A 141 12.53 -6.83 10.65
C MET A 141 11.41 -7.02 11.69
N CYS A 142 11.20 -8.26 12.14
CA CYS A 142 10.13 -8.58 13.09
C CYS A 142 10.27 -7.84 14.42
N GLN A 143 11.51 -7.56 14.88
CA GLN A 143 11.79 -6.78 16.10
C GLN A 143 11.39 -5.30 15.97
N GLN A 144 11.16 -4.80 14.74
CA GLN A 144 10.76 -3.42 14.45
C GLN A 144 9.32 -3.33 13.96
N ALA A 145 8.54 -4.41 14.11
CA ALA A 145 7.15 -4.44 13.65
C ALA A 145 6.31 -3.31 14.25
N ASP A 146 6.52 -2.99 15.52
CA ASP A 146 5.80 -1.94 16.24
C ASP A 146 5.98 -0.54 15.62
N TYR A 147 7.10 -0.31 14.92
CA TYR A 147 7.41 0.94 14.24
C TYR A 147 7.04 0.95 12.75
N LEU A 148 6.78 -0.22 12.17
CA LEU A 148 6.69 -0.40 10.71
C LEU A 148 5.39 -1.02 10.24
N ALA A 149 4.59 -1.59 11.13
CA ALA A 149 3.37 -2.28 10.77
C ALA A 149 2.13 -1.46 11.12
N VAL A 150 1.11 -1.56 10.26
CA VAL A 150 -0.22 -0.98 10.47
C VAL A 150 -1.24 -2.12 10.48
N PRO A 151 -1.53 -2.73 11.65
CA PRO A 151 -2.40 -3.91 11.74
C PRO A 151 -3.83 -3.70 11.22
N SER A 152 -4.32 -2.46 11.24
CA SER A 152 -5.66 -2.09 10.77
C SER A 152 -5.76 -1.84 9.27
N ILE A 153 -4.65 -2.00 8.51
CA ILE A 153 -4.68 -1.79 7.06
C ILE A 153 -5.68 -2.75 6.40
N LYS A 154 -6.48 -2.24 5.48
CA LYS A 154 -7.48 -3.01 4.75
C LYS A 154 -7.00 -3.26 3.32
N TRP A 155 -6.94 -4.52 2.93
CA TRP A 155 -6.75 -4.90 1.53
C TRP A 155 -8.06 -4.70 0.78
N ILE A 156 -8.09 -3.81 -0.21
CA ILE A 156 -9.31 -3.50 -0.99
C ILE A 156 -9.28 -4.11 -2.40
N GLY A 157 -8.23 -4.81 -2.77
CA GLY A 157 -8.04 -5.49 -4.06
C GLY A 157 -6.59 -5.41 -4.56
N LEU A 158 -6.23 -5.87 -5.75
CA LEU A 158 -7.08 -6.70 -6.61
C LEU A 158 -7.21 -8.10 -5.98
N TYR A 159 -8.44 -8.60 -5.80
CA TYR A 159 -8.62 -9.92 -5.21
C TYR A 159 -8.50 -11.03 -6.28
N PRO A 160 -7.93 -12.19 -5.93
CA PRO A 160 -8.05 -13.39 -6.76
C PRO A 160 -9.49 -13.74 -7.14
N SER A 161 -10.46 -13.49 -6.28
CA SER A 161 -11.88 -13.67 -6.57
C SER A 161 -12.43 -12.67 -7.60
N ASP A 162 -11.85 -11.48 -7.71
CA ASP A 162 -12.24 -10.49 -8.72
C ASP A 162 -11.86 -10.93 -10.15
N LEU A 163 -10.94 -11.91 -10.32
CA LEU A 163 -10.49 -12.41 -11.63
C LEU A 163 -11.59 -13.16 -12.41
N GLN A 164 -12.74 -13.36 -11.83
CA GLN A 164 -13.94 -13.85 -12.53
C GLN A 164 -14.56 -12.79 -13.46
N ILE A 165 -14.15 -11.53 -13.35
CA ILE A 165 -14.51 -10.45 -14.30
C ILE A 165 -13.92 -10.82 -15.66
N LYS A 166 -14.78 -11.11 -16.64
CA LYS A 166 -14.43 -11.77 -17.92
C LYS A 166 -13.38 -11.04 -18.78
N GLN A 167 -13.11 -9.76 -18.53
CA GLN A 167 -12.24 -8.93 -19.38
C GLN A 167 -10.88 -8.65 -18.76
N ILE A 168 -10.66 -9.04 -17.51
CA ILE A 168 -9.34 -8.85 -16.87
C ILE A 168 -8.33 -9.79 -17.50
N THR A 169 -7.23 -9.24 -18.00
CA THR A 169 -6.12 -10.04 -18.52
C THR A 169 -5.44 -10.80 -17.39
N THR A 170 -5.35 -12.11 -17.52
CA THR A 170 -4.71 -12.99 -16.54
C THR A 170 -3.48 -13.69 -17.08
N LEU A 171 -2.55 -14.03 -16.20
CA LEU A 171 -1.32 -14.79 -16.48
C LEU A 171 -1.33 -16.08 -15.64
N LYS A 172 -0.74 -17.15 -16.16
CA LYS A 172 -0.58 -18.38 -15.38
C LYS A 172 0.43 -18.18 -14.24
N LEU A 173 0.15 -18.80 -13.08
CA LEU A 173 1.11 -18.85 -12.00
C LEU A 173 2.37 -19.62 -12.40
N THR A 174 3.53 -19.00 -12.14
CA THR A 174 4.84 -19.64 -12.34
C THR A 174 5.18 -20.55 -11.16
N SER A 175 6.22 -21.37 -11.30
CA SER A 175 6.73 -22.17 -10.19
C SER A 175 7.23 -21.32 -9.01
N SER A 176 7.72 -20.12 -9.28
CA SER A 176 8.10 -19.14 -8.23
C SER A 176 6.89 -18.60 -7.49
N ASP A 177 5.81 -18.26 -8.22
CA ASP A 177 4.54 -17.82 -7.62
C ASP A 177 3.97 -18.90 -6.71
N GLN A 178 3.97 -20.16 -7.15
CA GLN A 178 3.47 -21.30 -6.36
C GLN A 178 4.29 -21.51 -5.07
N LYS A 179 5.61 -21.37 -5.14
CA LYS A 179 6.47 -21.45 -3.95
C LYS A 179 6.15 -20.33 -2.95
N ARG A 180 6.03 -19.09 -3.44
CA ARG A 180 5.67 -17.95 -2.60
C ARG A 180 4.28 -18.12 -1.98
N LEU A 181 3.31 -18.55 -2.77
CA LEU A 181 1.94 -18.81 -2.32
C LEU A 181 1.89 -19.84 -1.18
N ASN A 182 2.61 -20.95 -1.32
CA ASN A 182 2.71 -21.97 -0.28
C ASN A 182 3.40 -21.44 0.98
N ASP A 183 4.46 -20.62 0.84
CA ASP A 183 5.11 -19.96 1.97
C ASP A 183 4.13 -19.04 2.72
N ILE A 184 3.34 -18.24 1.98
CA ILE A 184 2.36 -17.34 2.60
C ILE A 184 1.27 -18.16 3.32
N LEU A 185 0.70 -19.17 2.68
CA LEU A 185 -0.34 -20.03 3.26
C LEU A 185 0.11 -20.75 4.54
N SER A 186 1.41 -20.94 4.74
CA SER A 186 1.96 -21.54 5.98
C SER A 186 2.04 -20.58 7.17
N ARG A 187 1.73 -19.29 6.97
CA ARG A 187 1.86 -18.28 8.02
C ARG A 187 0.66 -18.31 8.98
N HIS A 188 0.93 -18.37 10.27
CA HIS A 188 -0.08 -18.52 11.33
C HIS A 188 -0.94 -17.26 11.57
N TYR A 189 -0.51 -16.11 11.10
CA TYR A 189 -1.21 -14.81 11.32
C TYR A 189 -2.20 -14.43 10.21
N LEU A 190 -2.41 -15.30 9.22
CA LEU A 190 -3.38 -15.03 8.16
C LEU A 190 -4.81 -15.01 8.70
N THR A 191 -5.56 -13.98 8.32
CA THR A 191 -7.00 -13.97 8.56
C THR A 191 -7.70 -15.00 7.66
N PRO A 192 -8.86 -15.55 8.07
CA PRO A 192 -9.62 -16.48 7.23
C PRO A 192 -9.91 -15.95 5.83
N SER A 193 -10.25 -14.65 5.72
CA SER A 193 -10.55 -14.01 4.43
C SER A 193 -9.34 -13.95 3.50
N VAL A 194 -8.16 -13.56 4.01
CA VAL A 194 -6.92 -13.55 3.22
C VAL A 194 -6.52 -14.98 2.81
N ALA A 195 -6.66 -15.94 3.72
CA ALA A 195 -6.37 -17.34 3.42
C ALA A 195 -7.28 -17.89 2.33
N GLU A 196 -8.54 -17.48 2.30
CA GLU A 196 -9.49 -17.88 1.26
C GLU A 196 -9.10 -17.32 -0.11
N GLU A 197 -8.76 -16.03 -0.20
CA GLU A 197 -8.28 -15.45 -1.46
C GLU A 197 -7.02 -16.16 -1.99
N LEU A 198 -6.09 -16.54 -1.08
CA LEU A 198 -4.91 -17.32 -1.47
C LEU A 198 -5.28 -18.74 -1.98
N ARG A 199 -6.32 -19.38 -1.42
CA ARG A 199 -6.84 -20.67 -1.94
C ARG A 199 -7.44 -20.52 -3.32
N ILE A 200 -8.27 -19.49 -3.53
CA ILE A 200 -8.84 -19.15 -4.83
C ILE A 200 -7.73 -18.91 -5.86
N LEU A 201 -6.69 -18.16 -5.50
CA LEU A 201 -5.52 -17.93 -6.38
C LEU A 201 -4.84 -19.24 -6.77
N ARG A 202 -4.68 -20.16 -5.81
CA ARG A 202 -4.06 -21.48 -6.05
C ARG A 202 -4.92 -22.36 -6.93
N GLU A 203 -6.25 -22.40 -6.70
CA GLU A 203 -7.19 -23.23 -7.43
C GLU A 203 -7.38 -22.76 -8.87
N ASN A 204 -7.48 -21.45 -9.07
CA ASN A 204 -7.59 -20.86 -10.40
C ASN A 204 -6.30 -20.98 -11.22
N GLY A 205 -5.14 -21.05 -10.56
CA GLY A 205 -3.83 -21.18 -11.22
C GLY A 205 -3.43 -19.97 -12.07
N VAL A 206 -4.14 -18.85 -11.92
CA VAL A 206 -3.91 -17.60 -12.67
C VAL A 206 -3.78 -16.42 -11.73
N LYS A 207 -3.05 -15.40 -12.17
CA LYS A 207 -2.81 -14.13 -11.49
C LYS A 207 -3.13 -12.96 -12.41
N ALA A 208 -3.30 -11.77 -11.85
CA ALA A 208 -3.46 -10.54 -12.63
C ALA A 208 -2.76 -9.36 -11.96
N GLU A 209 -2.31 -8.46 -12.78
CA GLU A 209 -1.81 -7.15 -12.37
C GLU A 209 -2.97 -6.16 -12.26
N ILE A 210 -2.82 -5.12 -11.42
CA ILE A 210 -3.82 -4.04 -11.27
C ILE A 210 -4.14 -3.42 -12.63
N GLU A 211 -3.13 -3.28 -13.49
CA GLU A 211 -3.27 -2.76 -14.86
C GLU A 211 -4.24 -3.56 -15.71
N GLY A 212 -4.48 -4.82 -15.38
CA GLY A 212 -5.51 -5.65 -16.01
C GLY A 212 -6.93 -5.07 -15.90
N LEU A 213 -7.20 -4.22 -14.92
CA LEU A 213 -8.48 -3.52 -14.80
C LEU A 213 -8.72 -2.53 -15.96
N TYR A 214 -7.66 -1.96 -16.55
CA TYR A 214 -7.76 -1.08 -17.71
C TYR A 214 -8.14 -1.83 -18.99
N THR A 215 -8.02 -3.16 -19.03
CA THR A 215 -8.49 -3.95 -20.19
C THR A 215 -10.02 -4.07 -20.24
N VAL A 216 -10.71 -3.81 -19.12
CA VAL A 216 -12.18 -3.76 -19.06
C VAL A 216 -12.70 -2.48 -19.70
N SER A 217 -12.21 -1.34 -19.24
CA SER A 217 -12.33 0.00 -19.87
C SER A 217 -11.31 0.94 -19.25
N ASP A 218 -10.97 2.03 -19.94
CA ASP A 218 -10.00 3.04 -19.48
C ASP A 218 -10.35 3.62 -18.11
N ASN A 219 -11.62 3.70 -17.77
CA ASN A 219 -12.12 4.31 -16.55
C ASN A 219 -12.50 3.29 -15.46
N TYR A 220 -12.48 2.00 -15.77
CA TYR A 220 -13.01 0.95 -14.90
C TYR A 220 -12.39 0.95 -13.50
N ILE A 221 -11.07 1.14 -13.41
CA ILE A 221 -10.37 1.11 -12.12
C ILE A 221 -10.88 2.16 -11.14
N ILE A 222 -11.20 3.37 -11.60
CA ILE A 222 -11.65 4.45 -10.72
C ILE A 222 -13.15 4.37 -10.53
N ASP A 223 -13.94 4.43 -11.64
CA ASP A 223 -15.39 4.64 -11.59
C ASP A 223 -16.17 3.44 -11.07
N GLU A 224 -15.71 2.24 -11.40
CA GLU A 224 -16.41 1.01 -11.02
C GLU A 224 -15.70 0.33 -9.85
N TYR A 225 -14.39 0.09 -9.96
CA TYR A 225 -13.68 -0.73 -8.99
C TYR A 225 -13.39 0.01 -7.68
N LEU A 226 -12.61 1.10 -7.73
CA LEU A 226 -12.20 1.82 -6.52
C LEU A 226 -13.36 2.53 -5.82
N ILE A 227 -14.24 3.22 -6.57
CA ILE A 227 -15.41 3.90 -5.96
C ILE A 227 -16.28 2.88 -5.24
N HIS A 228 -16.56 1.72 -5.85
CA HIS A 228 -17.34 0.67 -5.19
C HIS A 228 -16.64 0.16 -3.91
N LYS A 229 -15.35 -0.20 -3.97
CA LYS A 229 -14.58 -0.71 -2.83
C LYS A 229 -14.45 0.30 -1.68
N ILE A 230 -14.33 1.59 -2.00
CA ILE A 230 -14.19 2.67 -1.01
C ILE A 230 -15.55 2.99 -0.36
N THR A 231 -16.61 3.10 -1.15
CA THR A 231 -17.96 3.49 -0.67
C THR A 231 -18.56 2.42 0.23
N HIS A 232 -18.38 1.13 -0.10
CA HIS A 232 -18.94 0.01 0.67
C HIS A 232 -18.00 -0.48 1.77
N ASP A 233 -16.83 0.15 1.96
CA ASP A 233 -15.76 -0.26 2.89
C ASP A 233 -15.46 -1.77 2.84
N SER A 234 -15.48 -2.33 1.65
CA SER A 234 -15.42 -3.78 1.37
C SER A 234 -14.01 -4.37 1.44
N GLY A 235 -13.10 -3.77 2.24
CA GLY A 235 -11.75 -4.28 2.47
C GLY A 235 -11.67 -5.43 3.49
N ILE A 236 -10.70 -6.36 3.32
CA ILE A 236 -10.38 -7.48 4.21
C ILE A 236 -9.00 -7.32 4.89
#